data_d488aafdd91da511890b37fa29cea6d9
#
_entry.id   d488aafdd91da511890b37fa29cea6d9
#
_cell.length_a   1.000
_cell.length_b   1.000
_cell.length_c   1.000
_cell.angle_alpha   90.00
_cell.angle_beta   90.00
_cell.angle_gamma   90.00
#
_symmetry.space_group_name_H-M   'P 1'
#
loop_
_entity.id
_entity.type
_entity.pdbx_description
1 polymer ?
#
loop_
_entity_poly.entity_id
_entity_poly.type
_entity_poly.pdbx_seq_one_letter_code
_entity_poly.pdbx_strand_id
1 'polypeptide(L)'
;MPYELFISLRYLRARRKQVFVSIITFISIAGIFLGVAALIIVIAVMSGFENDLRNKILGINSHIVLMEHTGGMRDHFRVQQEVTKIPGVVAATPFIYSQAMLKNGNSVTGMVLRGLSTADALKVINLGKIREGSLDYLQDGPKKIPGLKPELSDLPGIIIGRELAKNLGVFLFETVHVVSPSGISTPMGMVPRMKPFVVVGIFESGFYEYDSTLAYISLKTCQEFLNMGDLVTGLEIRVDDIYQADGIAKTIERKLGYPYWARNWMEMNRNLFSALRLEKRVMFIILSLIVLVAAFNIISALIMIVMEKNKDIAILKTMGATRKDIMKIFIFQGLIVGALGTLLGCLAGLSVALNLEALSRFVEKIFGFKILPGDVYYLSELPSQVNYGDVGIIILGTLLISFLSTIYPSWRASRLDPVEALRYE
;
A
#
# COMPACT_ATOMS: atom_id res chain seq x y z
N MET A 1 -8.98 -39.28 28.12
CA MET A 1 -9.51 -37.90 28.01
C MET A 1 -9.80 -37.42 29.41
N PRO A 2 -9.30 -36.28 29.89
CA PRO A 2 -9.67 -35.74 31.19
C PRO A 2 -11.19 -35.50 31.23
N TYR A 3 -11.85 -35.83 32.35
CA TYR A 3 -13.30 -35.73 32.44
C TYR A 3 -13.82 -34.32 32.31
N GLU A 4 -13.01 -33.31 32.62
CA GLU A 4 -13.32 -31.92 32.48
C GLU A 4 -13.54 -31.54 31.00
N LEU A 5 -12.72 -32.06 30.08
CA LEU A 5 -12.87 -31.87 28.66
C LEU A 5 -14.13 -32.57 28.12
N PHE A 6 -14.42 -33.75 28.61
CA PHE A 6 -15.65 -34.46 28.23
C PHE A 6 -16.90 -33.68 28.61
N ILE A 7 -16.95 -33.15 29.84
CA ILE A 7 -18.07 -32.33 30.32
C ILE A 7 -18.19 -31.04 29.51
N SER A 8 -17.07 -30.35 29.22
CA SER A 8 -17.08 -29.12 28.45
C SER A 8 -17.65 -29.33 27.04
N LEU A 9 -17.26 -30.40 26.35
CA LEU A 9 -17.80 -30.77 25.03
C LEU A 9 -19.29 -31.10 25.09
N ARG A 10 -19.72 -31.79 26.16
CA ARG A 10 -21.12 -32.15 26.36
C ARG A 10 -22.00 -30.91 26.65
N TYR A 11 -21.46 -29.92 27.32
CA TYR A 11 -22.15 -28.65 27.56
C TYR A 11 -22.33 -27.81 26.27
N LEU A 12 -21.43 -27.91 25.31
CA LEU A 12 -21.56 -27.28 24.02
C LEU A 12 -22.61 -27.97 23.10
N ARG A 13 -22.85 -29.29 23.32
CA ARG A 13 -23.79 -30.08 22.53
C ARG A 13 -25.21 -29.97 23.11
N ALA A 14 -26.04 -29.08 22.51
CA ALA A 14 -27.38 -28.79 22.97
C ALA A 14 -28.29 -30.02 23.01
N ARG A 15 -29.04 -30.20 24.12
CA ARG A 15 -30.27 -31.03 24.15
C ARG A 15 -31.47 -30.13 23.78
N ARG A 16 -32.49 -30.72 23.16
CA ARG A 16 -33.73 -30.03 22.64
C ARG A 16 -34.41 -29.04 23.62
N LYS A 17 -34.10 -29.13 24.93
CA LYS A 17 -34.67 -28.26 25.99
C LYS A 17 -33.81 -27.01 26.33
N GLN A 18 -32.61 -26.83 25.72
CA GLN A 18 -31.68 -25.73 26.05
C GLN A 18 -31.30 -24.91 24.79
N VAL A 19 -32.30 -24.46 24.05
CA VAL A 19 -32.13 -23.66 22.80
C VAL A 19 -31.36 -22.38 23.07
N PHE A 20 -31.55 -21.78 24.23
CA PHE A 20 -30.95 -20.49 24.60
C PHE A 20 -29.40 -20.57 24.72
N VAL A 21 -28.84 -21.63 25.37
CA VAL A 21 -27.40 -21.83 25.46
C VAL A 21 -26.78 -22.00 24.06
N SER A 22 -27.49 -22.74 23.20
CA SER A 22 -27.04 -22.97 21.84
C SER A 22 -26.93 -21.68 21.03
N ILE A 23 -27.93 -20.79 21.16
CA ILE A 23 -27.94 -19.47 20.49
C ILE A 23 -26.79 -18.61 20.98
N ILE A 24 -26.56 -18.53 22.30
CA ILE A 24 -25.45 -17.75 22.87
C ILE A 24 -24.09 -18.26 22.39
N THR A 25 -23.90 -19.59 22.41
CA THR A 25 -22.65 -20.20 21.91
C THR A 25 -22.45 -19.90 20.43
N PHE A 26 -23.52 -19.99 19.61
CA PHE A 26 -23.47 -19.66 18.20
C PHE A 26 -23.11 -18.18 17.97
N ILE A 27 -23.73 -17.24 18.69
CA ILE A 27 -23.43 -15.81 18.61
C ILE A 27 -21.98 -15.54 19.00
N SER A 28 -21.47 -16.24 20.03
CA SER A 28 -20.07 -16.10 20.45
C SER A 28 -19.10 -16.60 19.41
N ILE A 29 -19.34 -17.77 18.81
CA ILE A 29 -18.53 -18.30 17.71
C ILE A 29 -18.61 -17.37 16.51
N ALA A 30 -19.80 -16.89 16.14
CA ALA A 30 -20.01 -15.96 15.03
C ALA A 30 -19.29 -14.61 15.26
N GLY A 31 -19.31 -14.08 16.49
CA GLY A 31 -18.59 -12.86 16.84
C GLY A 31 -17.07 -12.99 16.66
N ILE A 32 -16.48 -14.10 17.15
CA ILE A 32 -15.04 -14.37 16.98
C ILE A 32 -14.72 -14.62 15.49
N PHE A 33 -15.55 -15.41 14.82
CA PHE A 33 -15.45 -15.68 13.38
C PHE A 33 -15.39 -14.40 12.55
N LEU A 34 -16.37 -13.51 12.74
CA LEU A 34 -16.43 -12.23 12.03
C LEU A 34 -15.23 -11.33 12.37
N GLY A 35 -14.85 -11.28 13.66
CA GLY A 35 -13.69 -10.51 14.10
C GLY A 35 -12.39 -10.98 13.45
N VAL A 36 -12.11 -12.27 13.47
CA VAL A 36 -10.89 -12.86 12.89
C VAL A 36 -10.90 -12.73 11.36
N ALA A 37 -12.03 -13.01 10.71
CA ALA A 37 -12.15 -12.86 9.26
C ALA A 37 -11.92 -11.41 8.82
N ALA A 38 -12.55 -10.44 9.48
CA ALA A 38 -12.37 -9.01 9.21
C ALA A 38 -10.91 -8.58 9.41
N LEU A 39 -10.25 -9.03 10.50
CA LEU A 39 -8.85 -8.75 10.77
C LEU A 39 -7.94 -9.23 9.65
N ILE A 40 -8.10 -10.46 9.20
CA ILE A 40 -7.28 -11.05 8.14
C ILE A 40 -7.49 -10.30 6.82
N ILE A 41 -8.75 -10.04 6.45
CA ILE A 41 -9.08 -9.34 5.20
C ILE A 41 -8.49 -7.92 5.21
N VAL A 42 -8.70 -7.17 6.27
CA VAL A 42 -8.24 -5.78 6.37
C VAL A 42 -6.72 -5.71 6.33
N ILE A 43 -6.01 -6.55 7.10
CA ILE A 43 -4.53 -6.57 7.09
C ILE A 43 -4.00 -6.99 5.71
N ALA A 44 -4.62 -7.97 5.06
CA ALA A 44 -4.21 -8.42 3.73
C ALA A 44 -4.39 -7.32 2.66
N VAL A 45 -5.50 -6.59 2.69
CA VAL A 45 -5.76 -5.44 1.80
C VAL A 45 -4.75 -4.33 2.04
N MET A 46 -4.52 -3.96 3.31
CA MET A 46 -3.57 -2.89 3.66
C MET A 46 -2.14 -3.24 3.26
N SER A 47 -1.71 -4.47 3.51
CA SER A 47 -0.38 -4.94 3.10
C SER A 47 -0.24 -4.96 1.58
N GLY A 48 -1.29 -5.38 0.87
CA GLY A 48 -1.34 -5.34 -0.59
C GLY A 48 -1.24 -3.92 -1.13
N PHE A 49 -2.01 -3.00 -0.57
CA PHE A 49 -2.01 -1.58 -0.94
C PHE A 49 -0.64 -0.91 -0.72
N GLU A 50 -0.04 -1.12 0.46
CA GLU A 50 1.29 -0.57 0.78
C GLU A 50 2.36 -1.09 -0.18
N ASN A 51 2.35 -2.39 -0.47
CA ASN A 51 3.33 -2.99 -1.37
C ASN A 51 3.12 -2.58 -2.83
N ASP A 52 1.87 -2.47 -3.30
CA ASP A 52 1.59 -2.04 -4.65
C ASP A 52 1.99 -0.58 -4.88
N LEU A 53 1.66 0.32 -3.94
CA LEU A 53 2.12 1.70 -3.96
C LEU A 53 3.64 1.80 -3.94
N ARG A 54 4.30 1.04 -3.05
CA ARG A 54 5.76 0.99 -2.97
C ARG A 54 6.36 0.57 -4.30
N ASN A 55 5.88 -0.53 -4.89
CA ASN A 55 6.40 -1.06 -6.15
C ASN A 55 6.19 -0.09 -7.32
N LYS A 56 5.05 0.59 -7.37
CA LYS A 56 4.78 1.60 -8.40
C LYS A 56 5.66 2.83 -8.27
N ILE A 57 5.84 3.34 -7.06
CA ILE A 57 6.74 4.48 -6.80
C ILE A 57 8.19 4.13 -7.19
N LEU A 58 8.66 2.96 -6.76
CA LEU A 58 10.02 2.49 -7.04
C LEU A 58 10.23 2.08 -8.50
N GLY A 59 9.15 1.69 -9.17
CA GLY A 59 9.22 1.30 -10.59
C GLY A 59 9.53 2.47 -11.51
N ILE A 60 9.10 3.68 -11.17
CA ILE A 60 9.20 4.85 -12.06
C ILE A 60 10.30 5.81 -11.63
N ASN A 61 10.50 5.98 -10.33
CA ASN A 61 11.46 6.92 -9.77
C ASN A 61 12.82 6.24 -9.49
N SER A 62 13.85 7.06 -9.55
CA SER A 62 15.16 6.71 -9.02
C SER A 62 15.11 6.47 -7.50
N HIS A 63 16.03 5.67 -6.99
CA HIS A 63 16.07 5.34 -5.56
C HIS A 63 16.65 6.48 -4.71
N ILE A 64 17.55 7.28 -5.30
CA ILE A 64 18.17 8.46 -4.67
C ILE A 64 18.24 9.58 -5.71
N VAL A 65 17.98 10.80 -5.28
CA VAL A 65 18.19 12.02 -6.06
C VAL A 65 19.25 12.86 -5.38
N LEU A 66 20.32 13.19 -6.11
CA LEU A 66 21.39 14.05 -5.66
C LEU A 66 21.27 15.41 -6.34
N MET A 67 21.24 16.46 -5.55
CA MET A 67 21.12 17.85 -6.02
C MET A 67 22.19 18.75 -5.41
N GLU A 68 22.31 19.96 -5.93
CA GLU A 68 23.18 21.01 -5.43
C GLU A 68 22.36 22.18 -4.86
N HIS A 69 22.77 22.73 -3.72
CA HIS A 69 22.07 23.85 -3.07
C HIS A 69 22.08 25.13 -3.91
N THR A 70 22.96 25.24 -4.88
CA THR A 70 23.10 26.41 -5.75
C THR A 70 22.08 26.49 -6.88
N GLY A 71 21.15 25.50 -6.97
CA GLY A 71 20.04 25.51 -7.93
C GLY A 71 20.33 24.90 -9.30
N GLY A 72 21.53 24.35 -9.52
CA GLY A 72 21.86 23.61 -10.72
C GLY A 72 23.31 23.09 -10.69
N MET A 73 23.52 21.87 -11.15
CA MET A 73 24.81 21.17 -11.12
C MET A 73 25.53 21.31 -12.46
N ARG A 74 26.72 21.92 -12.46
CA ARG A 74 27.59 22.04 -13.66
C ARG A 74 28.44 20.80 -13.84
N ASP A 75 29.12 20.37 -12.77
CA ASP A 75 30.12 19.30 -12.83
C ASP A 75 29.49 17.89 -12.77
N HIS A 76 28.30 17.74 -13.37
CA HIS A 76 27.51 16.51 -13.25
C HIS A 76 28.25 15.26 -13.75
N PHE A 77 29.09 15.35 -14.76
CA PHE A 77 29.90 14.21 -15.23
C PHE A 77 30.92 13.74 -14.19
N ARG A 78 31.64 14.66 -13.54
CA ARG A 78 32.59 14.33 -12.48
C ARG A 78 31.87 13.68 -11.29
N VAL A 79 30.79 14.33 -10.85
CA VAL A 79 29.99 13.84 -9.73
C VAL A 79 29.39 12.47 -10.04
N GLN A 80 28.86 12.24 -11.24
CA GLN A 80 28.37 10.94 -11.70
C GLN A 80 29.43 9.85 -11.57
N GLN A 81 30.66 10.12 -12.03
CA GLN A 81 31.78 9.15 -11.92
C GLN A 81 32.17 8.87 -10.48
N GLU A 82 32.16 9.86 -9.60
CA GLU A 82 32.45 9.68 -8.18
C GLU A 82 31.38 8.88 -7.44
N VAL A 83 30.10 9.15 -7.74
CA VAL A 83 28.97 8.46 -7.14
C VAL A 83 28.87 7.00 -7.57
N THR A 84 29.13 6.74 -8.85
CA THR A 84 29.08 5.36 -9.40
C THR A 84 30.16 4.44 -8.79
N LYS A 85 31.22 4.99 -8.18
CA LYS A 85 32.26 4.22 -7.47
C LYS A 85 31.85 3.85 -6.04
N ILE A 86 30.70 4.31 -5.55
CA ILE A 86 30.24 4.01 -4.18
C ILE A 86 29.60 2.62 -4.17
N PRO A 87 29.98 1.74 -3.23
CA PRO A 87 29.37 0.42 -3.11
C PRO A 87 27.85 0.50 -2.95
N GLY A 88 27.12 -0.36 -3.68
CA GLY A 88 25.67 -0.38 -3.69
C GLY A 88 25.02 0.56 -4.73
N VAL A 89 25.79 1.42 -5.41
CA VAL A 89 25.29 2.22 -6.55
C VAL A 89 25.39 1.42 -7.83
N VAL A 90 24.27 1.20 -8.50
CA VAL A 90 24.20 0.46 -9.79
C VAL A 90 24.44 1.40 -10.98
N ALA A 91 23.79 2.56 -10.97
CA ALA A 91 23.90 3.54 -12.03
C ALA A 91 23.51 4.94 -11.52
N ALA A 92 24.01 5.96 -12.20
CA ALA A 92 23.61 7.35 -12.01
C ALA A 92 23.43 8.03 -13.36
N THR A 93 22.46 8.91 -13.50
CA THR A 93 22.17 9.64 -14.74
C THR A 93 21.78 11.08 -14.44
N PRO A 94 22.25 12.07 -15.24
CA PRO A 94 21.81 13.45 -15.09
C PRO A 94 20.35 13.62 -15.53
N PHE A 95 19.63 14.50 -14.85
CA PHE A 95 18.27 14.85 -15.16
C PHE A 95 17.99 16.34 -15.02
N ILE A 96 16.99 16.81 -15.75
CA ILE A 96 16.39 18.13 -15.56
C ILE A 96 14.92 17.92 -15.16
N TYR A 97 14.46 18.71 -14.21
CA TYR A 97 13.09 18.73 -13.72
C TYR A 97 12.57 20.16 -13.79
N SER A 98 11.49 20.38 -14.52
CA SER A 98 10.86 21.69 -14.64
C SER A 98 9.34 21.56 -14.71
N GLN A 99 8.64 22.50 -14.10
CA GLN A 99 7.20 22.64 -14.32
C GLN A 99 6.97 23.37 -15.63
N ALA A 100 6.04 22.87 -16.44
CA ALA A 100 5.67 23.45 -17.73
C ALA A 100 4.18 23.21 -17.99
N MET A 101 3.67 23.77 -19.07
CA MET A 101 2.33 23.49 -19.57
C MET A 101 2.44 22.85 -20.96
N LEU A 102 1.54 21.91 -21.23
CA LEU A 102 1.38 21.32 -22.55
C LEU A 102 0.08 21.82 -23.17
N LYS A 103 0.18 22.33 -24.38
CA LYS A 103 -0.94 22.94 -25.13
C LYS A 103 -1.17 22.21 -26.44
N ASN A 104 -2.44 21.84 -26.69
CA ASN A 104 -2.92 21.34 -27.96
C ASN A 104 -4.19 22.11 -28.36
N GLY A 105 -4.14 22.90 -29.39
CA GLY A 105 -5.26 23.78 -29.77
C GLY A 105 -5.68 24.73 -28.63
N ASN A 106 -6.91 24.54 -28.13
CA ASN A 106 -7.45 25.31 -27.01
C ASN A 106 -7.26 24.63 -25.65
N SER A 107 -6.83 23.35 -25.61
CA SER A 107 -6.62 22.61 -24.40
C SER A 107 -5.22 22.90 -23.83
N VAL A 108 -5.16 23.17 -22.51
CA VAL A 108 -3.90 23.43 -21.79
C VAL A 108 -3.91 22.64 -20.50
N THR A 109 -2.81 21.91 -20.23
CA THR A 109 -2.65 21.14 -19.01
C THR A 109 -1.27 21.38 -18.41
N GLY A 110 -1.22 21.54 -17.07
CA GLY A 110 0.05 21.59 -16.35
C GLY A 110 0.75 20.25 -16.39
N MET A 111 2.07 20.25 -16.57
CA MET A 111 2.88 19.03 -16.57
C MET A 111 4.23 19.24 -15.91
N VAL A 112 4.86 18.13 -15.58
CA VAL A 112 6.25 18.05 -15.17
C VAL A 112 7.09 17.62 -16.37
N LEU A 113 7.92 18.50 -16.85
CA LEU A 113 8.85 18.23 -17.93
C LEU A 113 10.15 17.65 -17.37
N ARG A 114 10.53 16.46 -17.84
CA ARG A 114 11.78 15.81 -17.46
C ARG A 114 12.72 15.68 -18.65
N GLY A 115 13.91 16.25 -18.53
CA GLY A 115 15.03 16.05 -19.47
C GLY A 115 15.81 14.81 -19.09
N LEU A 116 15.96 13.85 -20.01
CA LEU A 116 16.62 12.57 -19.80
C LEU A 116 17.82 12.39 -20.73
N SER A 117 18.91 11.81 -20.22
CA SER A 117 19.97 11.23 -21.05
C SER A 117 19.47 9.91 -21.66
N THR A 118 19.20 9.90 -22.96
CA THR A 118 18.66 8.71 -23.66
C THR A 118 19.54 7.47 -23.53
N ALA A 119 20.86 7.65 -23.37
CA ALA A 119 21.82 6.55 -23.25
C ALA A 119 21.76 5.81 -21.91
N ASP A 120 21.50 6.54 -20.80
CA ASP A 120 21.64 5.99 -19.44
C ASP A 120 20.33 5.98 -18.65
N ALA A 121 19.30 6.68 -19.12
CA ALA A 121 18.04 6.82 -18.37
C ALA A 121 17.41 5.46 -18.01
N LEU A 122 17.36 4.49 -18.94
CA LEU A 122 16.79 3.17 -18.72
C LEU A 122 17.55 2.32 -17.68
N LYS A 123 18.80 2.67 -17.39
CA LYS A 123 19.57 1.99 -16.33
C LYS A 123 19.13 2.42 -14.93
N VAL A 124 18.56 3.62 -14.81
CA VAL A 124 18.22 4.26 -13.54
C VAL A 124 16.71 4.29 -13.30
N ILE A 125 15.93 4.69 -14.31
CA ILE A 125 14.47 4.81 -14.23
C ILE A 125 13.80 3.77 -15.12
N ASN A 126 12.64 3.31 -14.69
CA ASN A 126 11.76 2.49 -15.51
C ASN A 126 10.57 3.35 -15.95
N LEU A 127 10.56 3.73 -17.23
CA LEU A 127 9.50 4.57 -17.82
C LEU A 127 8.13 3.84 -17.92
N GLY A 128 8.01 2.65 -17.34
CA GLY A 128 6.85 1.80 -17.54
C GLY A 128 6.84 1.16 -18.93
N LYS A 129 5.66 0.77 -19.38
CA LYS A 129 5.50 0.24 -20.75
C LYS A 129 5.25 1.42 -21.70
N ILE A 130 6.13 1.63 -22.66
CA ILE A 130 5.82 2.50 -23.80
C ILE A 130 4.79 1.74 -24.62
N ARG A 131 3.56 2.24 -24.66
CA ARG A 131 2.44 1.64 -25.36
C ARG A 131 2.52 1.88 -26.85
N GLU A 132 2.93 3.09 -27.21
CA GLU A 132 3.04 3.57 -28.58
C GLU A 132 4.34 4.34 -28.75
N GLY A 133 5.04 4.17 -29.86
CA GLY A 133 6.32 4.82 -30.13
C GLY A 133 7.52 4.13 -29.46
N SER A 134 8.64 4.87 -29.29
CA SER A 134 9.89 4.37 -28.69
C SER A 134 10.64 5.48 -27.98
N LEU A 135 11.41 5.13 -26.93
CA LEU A 135 12.35 6.02 -26.27
C LEU A 135 13.48 6.49 -27.23
N ASP A 136 13.89 5.62 -28.15
CA ASP A 136 14.93 5.94 -29.12
C ASP A 136 14.55 7.12 -30.02
N TYR A 137 13.25 7.39 -30.14
CA TYR A 137 12.74 8.53 -30.91
C TYR A 137 12.93 9.90 -30.21
N LEU A 138 13.43 9.92 -28.95
CA LEU A 138 13.86 11.15 -28.26
C LEU A 138 15.24 11.63 -28.69
N GLN A 139 15.95 10.93 -29.58
CA GLN A 139 17.28 11.35 -30.05
C GLN A 139 17.24 12.77 -30.62
N ASP A 140 18.34 13.49 -30.40
CA ASP A 140 18.51 14.85 -30.93
C ASP A 140 18.84 14.81 -32.42
N GLY A 141 18.30 15.79 -33.19
CA GLY A 141 18.53 15.94 -34.62
C GLY A 141 17.42 15.34 -35.49
N PRO A 142 17.61 15.37 -36.83
CA PRO A 142 16.59 14.90 -37.79
C PRO A 142 16.22 13.44 -37.57
N LYS A 143 14.92 13.16 -37.52
CA LYS A 143 14.40 11.84 -37.11
C LYS A 143 13.91 11.06 -38.32
N LYS A 144 14.49 9.87 -38.53
CA LYS A 144 13.97 8.88 -39.46
C LYS A 144 13.06 7.89 -38.72
N ILE A 145 11.85 8.35 -38.37
CA ILE A 145 10.87 7.54 -37.64
C ILE A 145 9.84 7.00 -38.65
N PRO A 146 9.60 5.68 -38.69
CA PRO A 146 8.54 5.12 -39.55
C PRO A 146 7.18 5.71 -39.21
N GLY A 147 6.46 6.24 -40.19
CA GLY A 147 5.14 6.85 -40.02
C GLY A 147 5.14 8.34 -39.66
N LEU A 148 6.31 8.95 -39.39
CA LEU A 148 6.41 10.40 -39.15
C LEU A 148 6.42 11.15 -40.48
N LYS A 149 5.64 12.24 -40.59
CA LYS A 149 5.64 13.11 -41.73
C LYS A 149 7.00 13.82 -41.86
N PRO A 150 7.58 13.96 -43.05
CA PRO A 150 8.89 14.60 -43.24
C PRO A 150 8.97 16.03 -42.68
N GLU A 151 7.88 16.78 -42.72
CA GLU A 151 7.77 18.16 -42.21
C GLU A 151 7.94 18.23 -40.68
N LEU A 152 7.74 17.14 -39.95
CA LEU A 152 7.85 17.04 -38.52
C LEU A 152 9.20 16.46 -38.05
N SER A 153 10.05 16.04 -38.99
CA SER A 153 11.33 15.37 -38.66
C SER A 153 12.32 16.27 -37.90
N ASP A 154 12.24 17.57 -38.10
CA ASP A 154 13.12 18.55 -37.46
C ASP A 154 12.62 19.02 -36.09
N LEU A 155 11.37 18.70 -35.74
CA LEU A 155 10.84 19.03 -34.43
C LEU A 155 11.40 18.11 -33.33
N PRO A 156 11.70 18.65 -32.13
CA PRO A 156 12.11 17.81 -31.00
C PRO A 156 10.99 16.85 -30.59
N GLY A 157 11.37 15.64 -30.16
CA GLY A 157 10.42 14.65 -29.68
C GLY A 157 10.04 14.86 -28.22
N ILE A 158 8.82 14.49 -27.90
CA ILE A 158 8.32 14.41 -26.55
C ILE A 158 7.60 13.07 -26.33
N ILE A 159 7.83 12.43 -25.18
CA ILE A 159 7.07 11.27 -24.72
C ILE A 159 6.17 11.74 -23.58
N ILE A 160 4.88 11.44 -23.66
CA ILE A 160 3.87 11.90 -22.70
C ILE A 160 3.15 10.71 -22.07
N GLY A 161 2.64 10.88 -20.85
CA GLY A 161 1.85 9.87 -20.19
C GLY A 161 0.49 9.68 -20.89
N ARG A 162 -0.07 8.47 -20.78
CA ARG A 162 -1.32 8.08 -21.44
C ARG A 162 -2.52 8.95 -21.03
N GLU A 163 -2.65 9.24 -19.75
CA GLU A 163 -3.74 10.07 -19.26
C GLU A 163 -3.55 11.54 -19.66
N LEU A 164 -2.30 12.02 -19.75
CA LEU A 164 -1.98 13.35 -20.26
C LEU A 164 -2.36 13.47 -21.75
N ALA A 165 -2.02 12.45 -22.55
CA ALA A 165 -2.40 12.36 -23.97
C ALA A 165 -3.93 12.39 -24.15
N LYS A 166 -4.65 11.59 -23.36
CA LYS A 166 -6.10 11.51 -23.36
C LYS A 166 -6.78 12.83 -22.98
N ASN A 167 -6.29 13.49 -21.92
CA ASN A 167 -6.82 14.77 -21.44
C ASN A 167 -6.65 15.91 -22.47
N LEU A 168 -5.57 15.85 -23.25
CA LEU A 168 -5.29 16.83 -24.31
C LEU A 168 -5.88 16.44 -25.68
N GLY A 169 -6.40 15.22 -25.83
CA GLY A 169 -6.87 14.69 -27.10
C GLY A 169 -5.76 14.58 -28.14
N VAL A 170 -4.56 14.10 -27.75
CA VAL A 170 -3.36 14.03 -28.58
C VAL A 170 -3.00 12.58 -28.87
N PHE A 171 -2.63 12.31 -30.10
CA PHE A 171 -2.19 10.99 -30.58
C PHE A 171 -0.70 10.98 -30.96
N LEU A 172 -0.19 9.78 -31.22
CA LEU A 172 1.18 9.61 -31.67
C LEU A 172 1.43 10.38 -32.98
N PHE A 173 2.60 11.02 -33.07
CA PHE A 173 3.06 11.86 -34.18
C PHE A 173 2.29 13.18 -34.41
N GLU A 174 1.45 13.58 -33.46
CA GLU A 174 0.87 14.91 -33.47
C GLU A 174 1.79 15.96 -32.82
N THR A 175 1.57 17.22 -33.21
CA THR A 175 2.36 18.37 -32.68
C THR A 175 1.67 18.95 -31.47
N VAL A 176 2.44 19.17 -30.40
CA VAL A 176 2.02 19.85 -29.18
C VAL A 176 2.96 21.01 -28.88
N HIS A 177 2.50 21.99 -28.12
CA HIS A 177 3.32 23.11 -27.69
C HIS A 177 3.65 23.02 -26.20
N VAL A 178 4.94 23.02 -25.88
CA VAL A 178 5.42 23.11 -24.50
C VAL A 178 5.61 24.57 -24.15
N VAL A 179 4.99 24.99 -23.05
CA VAL A 179 5.05 26.38 -22.56
C VAL A 179 5.75 26.36 -21.18
N SER A 180 6.89 27.04 -21.09
CA SER A 180 7.60 27.22 -19.82
C SER A 180 7.20 28.53 -19.16
N PRO A 181 6.82 28.54 -17.86
CA PRO A 181 6.57 29.76 -17.11
C PRO A 181 7.85 30.60 -16.92
N SER A 182 9.03 29.94 -16.94
CA SER A 182 10.33 30.64 -16.94
C SER A 182 10.56 31.31 -18.30
N GLY A 183 9.99 32.49 -18.45
CA GLY A 183 9.98 33.23 -19.69
C GLY A 183 11.28 33.97 -20.02
N ILE A 184 11.25 34.67 -21.13
CA ILE A 184 12.29 35.65 -21.53
C ILE A 184 11.89 36.99 -20.90
N SER A 185 12.81 37.62 -20.16
CA SER A 185 12.61 39.00 -19.71
C SER A 185 12.70 39.94 -20.91
N THR A 186 11.62 40.65 -21.20
CA THR A 186 11.56 41.66 -22.25
C THR A 186 11.27 43.03 -21.61
N PRO A 187 11.56 44.14 -22.32
CA PRO A 187 11.21 45.46 -21.81
C PRO A 187 9.72 45.65 -21.47
N MET A 188 8.85 44.80 -22.02
CA MET A 188 7.40 44.81 -21.77
C MET A 188 6.97 43.78 -20.70
N GLY A 189 7.90 43.10 -20.04
CA GLY A 189 7.63 42.10 -19.03
C GLY A 189 8.12 40.67 -19.38
N MET A 190 7.78 39.72 -18.55
CA MET A 190 8.14 38.31 -18.78
C MET A 190 7.19 37.67 -19.80
N VAL A 191 7.74 37.17 -20.92
CA VAL A 191 6.99 36.45 -21.95
C VAL A 191 7.30 34.94 -21.82
N PRO A 192 6.31 34.07 -21.65
CA PRO A 192 6.53 32.62 -21.56
C PRO A 192 7.22 32.08 -22.82
N ARG A 193 8.15 31.16 -22.67
CA ARG A 193 8.72 30.42 -23.80
C ARG A 193 7.77 29.38 -24.29
N MET A 194 7.56 29.30 -25.58
CA MET A 194 6.75 28.28 -26.24
C MET A 194 7.55 27.66 -27.39
N LYS A 195 7.59 26.33 -27.45
CA LYS A 195 8.26 25.58 -28.51
C LYS A 195 7.37 24.39 -28.94
N PRO A 196 7.25 24.16 -30.26
CA PRO A 196 6.54 22.98 -30.77
C PRO A 196 7.39 21.70 -30.56
N PHE A 197 6.70 20.60 -30.23
CA PHE A 197 7.25 19.26 -30.08
C PHE A 197 6.37 18.27 -30.84
N VAL A 198 6.93 17.18 -31.30
CA VAL A 198 6.18 16.05 -31.86
C VAL A 198 6.08 14.94 -30.82
N VAL A 199 4.88 14.40 -30.61
CA VAL A 199 4.66 13.25 -29.69
C VAL A 199 5.24 12.00 -30.34
N VAL A 200 6.38 11.52 -29.84
CA VAL A 200 7.09 10.34 -30.36
C VAL A 200 6.88 9.07 -29.54
N GLY A 201 6.16 9.20 -28.44
CA GLY A 201 5.79 8.04 -27.63
C GLY A 201 4.76 8.39 -26.56
N ILE A 202 3.98 7.37 -26.19
CA ILE A 202 2.99 7.41 -25.12
C ILE A 202 3.33 6.28 -24.14
N PHE A 203 3.64 6.64 -22.89
CA PHE A 203 3.95 5.67 -21.85
C PHE A 203 2.77 5.45 -20.90
N GLU A 204 2.73 4.29 -20.29
CA GLU A 204 1.79 3.91 -19.23
C GLU A 204 2.56 3.30 -18.07
N SER A 205 2.59 4.01 -16.96
CA SER A 205 3.28 3.58 -15.74
C SER A 205 2.40 2.73 -14.83
N GLY A 206 1.08 2.84 -15.00
CA GLY A 206 0.09 2.27 -14.11
C GLY A 206 -0.13 3.09 -12.83
N PHE A 207 0.42 4.31 -12.78
CA PHE A 207 0.21 5.27 -11.71
C PHE A 207 -0.39 6.55 -12.31
N TYR A 208 -1.66 6.79 -12.02
CA TYR A 208 -2.44 7.86 -12.67
C TYR A 208 -1.75 9.24 -12.58
N GLU A 209 -1.20 9.59 -11.42
CA GLU A 209 -0.53 10.88 -11.21
C GLU A 209 0.64 11.07 -12.18
N TYR A 210 1.45 10.04 -12.41
CA TYR A 210 2.57 10.11 -13.35
C TYR A 210 2.08 10.10 -14.79
N ASP A 211 1.10 9.26 -15.10
CA ASP A 211 0.53 9.16 -16.46
C ASP A 211 -0.24 10.43 -16.87
N SER A 212 -0.71 11.24 -15.90
CA SER A 212 -1.44 12.48 -16.14
C SER A 212 -0.57 13.75 -16.11
N THR A 213 0.67 13.66 -15.56
CA THR A 213 1.49 14.86 -15.33
C THR A 213 2.88 14.81 -15.96
N LEU A 214 3.47 13.63 -16.18
CA LEU A 214 4.85 13.55 -16.65
C LEU A 214 4.97 13.60 -18.17
N ALA A 215 5.99 14.34 -18.62
CA ALA A 215 6.44 14.35 -20.01
C ALA A 215 7.98 14.31 -20.05
N TYR A 216 8.52 13.57 -21.02
CA TYR A 216 9.96 13.34 -21.17
C TYR A 216 10.45 13.88 -22.51
N ILE A 217 11.58 14.58 -22.47
CA ILE A 217 12.33 15.04 -23.66
C ILE A 217 13.82 14.70 -23.49
N SER A 218 14.64 14.84 -24.55
CA SER A 218 16.07 14.66 -24.39
C SER A 218 16.67 15.70 -23.47
N LEU A 219 17.74 15.34 -22.74
CA LEU A 219 18.45 16.25 -21.83
C LEU A 219 18.88 17.52 -22.52
N LYS A 220 19.51 17.38 -23.71
CA LYS A 220 19.98 18.51 -24.51
C LYS A 220 18.85 19.43 -24.96
N THR A 221 17.77 18.86 -25.51
CA THR A 221 16.60 19.66 -25.90
C THR A 221 16.00 20.38 -24.69
N CYS A 222 16.03 19.76 -23.49
CA CYS A 222 15.55 20.39 -22.28
C CYS A 222 16.44 21.57 -21.84
N GLN A 223 17.76 21.40 -21.87
CA GLN A 223 18.73 22.47 -21.60
C GLN A 223 18.57 23.67 -22.55
N GLU A 224 18.42 23.39 -23.84
CA GLU A 224 18.18 24.43 -24.85
C GLU A 224 16.85 25.17 -24.62
N PHE A 225 15.77 24.41 -24.39
CA PHE A 225 14.43 24.96 -24.15
C PHE A 225 14.36 25.86 -22.93
N LEU A 226 15.00 25.42 -21.82
CA LEU A 226 15.02 26.16 -20.54
C LEU A 226 16.15 27.20 -20.48
N ASN A 227 17.06 27.25 -21.47
CA ASN A 227 18.25 28.11 -21.52
C ASN A 227 19.18 27.89 -20.31
N MET A 228 19.41 26.64 -19.96
CA MET A 228 20.23 26.25 -18.80
C MET A 228 21.72 26.10 -19.14
N GLY A 229 22.10 26.19 -20.41
CA GLY A 229 23.47 25.85 -20.83
C GLY A 229 23.78 24.41 -20.55
N ASP A 230 24.90 24.10 -19.86
CA ASP A 230 25.30 22.74 -19.48
C ASP A 230 24.89 22.35 -18.05
N LEU A 231 23.94 23.10 -17.48
CA LEU A 231 23.42 22.80 -16.14
C LEU A 231 22.40 21.68 -16.20
N VAL A 232 22.38 20.88 -15.13
CA VAL A 232 21.32 19.89 -14.84
C VAL A 232 20.72 20.15 -13.46
N THR A 233 19.52 19.66 -13.20
CA THR A 233 18.90 19.78 -11.87
C THR A 233 19.65 18.93 -10.84
N GLY A 234 20.12 17.76 -11.25
CA GLY A 234 20.85 16.85 -10.39
C GLY A 234 21.12 15.49 -11.04
N LEU A 235 21.46 14.51 -10.23
CA LEU A 235 21.66 13.11 -10.64
C LEU A 235 20.60 12.22 -10.02
N GLU A 236 20.01 11.36 -10.84
CA GLU A 236 19.19 10.24 -10.41
C GLU A 236 20.06 9.00 -10.26
N ILE A 237 19.92 8.32 -9.13
CA ILE A 237 20.78 7.22 -8.74
C ILE A 237 19.93 5.99 -8.45
N ARG A 238 20.31 4.86 -9.05
CA ARG A 238 19.77 3.54 -8.76
C ARG A 238 20.72 2.77 -7.86
N VAL A 239 20.19 2.18 -6.81
CA VAL A 239 20.95 1.30 -5.90
C VAL A 239 20.46 -0.14 -6.04
N ASP A 240 21.29 -1.10 -5.68
CA ASP A 240 21.01 -2.53 -5.69
C ASP A 240 19.94 -2.92 -4.66
N ASP A 241 20.08 -2.38 -3.43
CA ASP A 241 19.11 -2.59 -2.36
C ASP A 241 18.43 -1.26 -1.99
N ILE A 242 17.13 -1.18 -2.29
CA ILE A 242 16.29 -0.01 -2.01
C ILE A 242 16.20 0.34 -0.52
N TYR A 243 16.34 -0.66 0.36
CA TYR A 243 16.28 -0.45 1.81
C TYR A 243 17.57 0.17 2.36
N GLN A 244 18.68 0.04 1.64
CA GLN A 244 19.96 0.68 1.96
C GLN A 244 20.08 2.09 1.37
N ALA A 245 19.10 2.55 0.60
CA ALA A 245 19.14 3.86 -0.07
C ALA A 245 19.40 5.02 0.90
N ASP A 246 18.90 4.99 2.13
CA ASP A 246 19.16 6.02 3.16
C ASP A 246 20.64 6.03 3.58
N GLY A 247 21.22 4.87 3.83
CA GLY A 247 22.64 4.75 4.20
C GLY A 247 23.58 5.16 3.06
N ILE A 248 23.23 4.80 1.83
CA ILE A 248 23.97 5.17 0.62
C ILE A 248 23.87 6.67 0.36
N ALA A 249 22.67 7.28 0.48
CA ALA A 249 22.46 8.72 0.34
C ALA A 249 23.36 9.51 1.33
N LYS A 250 23.37 9.15 2.61
CA LYS A 250 24.23 9.75 3.63
C LYS A 250 25.74 9.55 3.34
N THR A 251 26.09 8.44 2.71
CA THR A 251 27.48 8.18 2.31
C THR A 251 27.88 9.06 1.13
N ILE A 252 27.00 9.26 0.16
CA ILE A 252 27.18 10.19 -0.95
C ILE A 252 27.39 11.61 -0.43
N GLU A 253 26.51 12.09 0.46
CA GLU A 253 26.64 13.43 1.05
C GLU A 253 27.94 13.64 1.81
N ARG A 254 28.36 12.66 2.63
CA ARG A 254 29.62 12.73 3.37
C ARG A 254 30.85 12.75 2.46
N LYS A 255 30.79 12.02 1.33
CA LYS A 255 31.91 11.92 0.40
C LYS A 255 32.06 13.16 -0.47
N LEU A 256 30.95 13.71 -0.94
CA LEU A 256 30.95 14.89 -1.82
C LEU A 256 31.01 16.21 -1.02
N GLY A 257 30.47 16.22 0.21
CA GLY A 257 30.40 17.42 1.05
C GLY A 257 29.48 18.50 0.48
N TYR A 258 29.57 19.71 1.08
CA TYR A 258 28.88 20.89 0.58
C TYR A 258 29.40 21.26 -0.83
N PRO A 259 28.53 21.62 -1.80
CA PRO A 259 27.12 22.01 -1.66
C PRO A 259 26.09 20.89 -2.00
N TYR A 260 26.49 19.64 -2.03
CA TYR A 260 25.65 18.54 -2.45
C TYR A 260 24.76 18.02 -1.33
N TRP A 261 23.52 17.59 -1.68
CA TRP A 261 22.61 16.93 -0.79
C TRP A 261 21.83 15.82 -1.55
N ALA A 262 21.55 14.73 -0.86
CA ALA A 262 20.90 13.57 -1.45
C ALA A 262 19.61 13.23 -0.71
N ARG A 263 18.55 12.94 -1.43
CA ARG A 263 17.28 12.44 -0.87
C ARG A 263 16.99 11.05 -1.38
N ASN A 264 16.61 10.18 -0.48
CA ASN A 264 16.12 8.86 -0.84
C ASN A 264 14.63 8.90 -1.25
N TRP A 265 14.15 7.82 -1.86
CA TRP A 265 12.78 7.68 -2.34
C TRP A 265 11.71 7.84 -1.25
N MET A 266 12.00 7.47 0.01
CA MET A 266 11.07 7.63 1.15
C MET A 266 10.96 9.10 1.56
N GLU A 267 12.06 9.85 1.55
CA GLU A 267 12.05 11.27 1.85
C GLU A 267 11.37 12.10 0.76
N MET A 268 11.57 11.72 -0.51
CA MET A 268 10.88 12.35 -1.64
C MET A 268 9.37 12.18 -1.55
N ASN A 269 8.90 11.04 -1.03
CA ASN A 269 7.48 10.73 -0.83
C ASN A 269 7.05 10.80 0.65
N ARG A 270 7.67 11.68 1.44
CA ARG A 270 7.49 11.76 2.90
C ARG A 270 6.02 11.89 3.33
N ASN A 271 5.24 12.65 2.59
CA ASN A 271 3.82 12.85 2.90
C ASN A 271 3.04 11.54 2.79
N LEU A 272 3.27 10.76 1.73
CA LEU A 272 2.64 9.45 1.53
C LEU A 272 3.04 8.48 2.64
N PHE A 273 4.34 8.34 2.93
CA PHE A 273 4.80 7.45 4.01
C PHE A 273 4.35 7.90 5.41
N SER A 274 4.14 9.21 5.60
CA SER A 274 3.57 9.72 6.85
C SER A 274 2.09 9.38 6.96
N ALA A 275 1.33 9.45 5.86
CA ALA A 275 -0.07 9.03 5.80
C ALA A 275 -0.21 7.53 6.06
N LEU A 276 0.61 6.69 5.43
CA LEU A 276 0.62 5.23 5.67
C LEU A 276 0.97 4.88 7.13
N ARG A 277 1.89 5.60 7.76
CA ARG A 277 2.20 5.43 9.19
C ARG A 277 1.03 5.83 10.09
N LEU A 278 0.35 6.92 9.77
CA LEU A 278 -0.86 7.34 10.49
C LEU A 278 -1.96 6.29 10.35
N GLU A 279 -2.19 5.82 9.14
CA GLU A 279 -3.15 4.77 8.83
C GLU A 279 -2.87 3.50 9.64
N LYS A 280 -1.63 3.00 9.68
CA LYS A 280 -1.24 1.86 10.53
C LYS A 280 -1.60 2.06 12.01
N ARG A 281 -1.41 3.28 12.55
CA ARG A 281 -1.80 3.58 13.94
C ARG A 281 -3.31 3.55 14.14
N VAL A 282 -4.07 4.14 13.22
CA VAL A 282 -5.54 4.13 13.26
C VAL A 282 -6.05 2.70 13.16
N MET A 283 -5.51 1.91 12.23
CA MET A 283 -5.85 0.50 12.08
C MET A 283 -5.55 -0.29 13.36
N PHE A 284 -4.39 -0.08 13.98
CA PHE A 284 -4.06 -0.72 15.26
C PHE A 284 -5.10 -0.42 16.34
N ILE A 285 -5.59 0.82 16.43
CA ILE A 285 -6.62 1.21 17.39
C ILE A 285 -7.94 0.50 17.08
N ILE A 286 -8.37 0.50 15.80
CA ILE A 286 -9.61 -0.16 15.37
C ILE A 286 -9.53 -1.66 15.65
N LEU A 287 -8.41 -2.29 15.30
CA LEU A 287 -8.20 -3.72 15.52
C LEU A 287 -8.20 -4.05 17.02
N SER A 288 -7.57 -3.22 17.85
CA SER A 288 -7.61 -3.37 19.31
C SER A 288 -9.04 -3.27 19.86
N LEU A 289 -9.87 -2.40 19.29
CA LEU A 289 -11.27 -2.26 19.68
C LEU A 289 -12.10 -3.50 19.29
N ILE A 290 -11.89 -4.06 18.09
CA ILE A 290 -12.55 -5.29 17.64
C ILE A 290 -12.19 -6.45 18.58
N VAL A 291 -10.92 -6.57 18.95
CA VAL A 291 -10.44 -7.56 19.90
C VAL A 291 -11.09 -7.39 21.26
N LEU A 292 -11.21 -6.17 21.75
CA LEU A 292 -11.88 -5.85 23.02
C LEU A 292 -13.36 -6.28 23.01
N VAL A 293 -14.07 -5.98 21.92
CA VAL A 293 -15.47 -6.40 21.74
C VAL A 293 -15.59 -7.92 21.73
N ALA A 294 -14.68 -8.63 21.06
CA ALA A 294 -14.65 -10.09 21.06
C ALA A 294 -14.42 -10.64 22.48
N ALA A 295 -13.51 -10.04 23.25
CA ALA A 295 -13.26 -10.43 24.65
C ALA A 295 -14.52 -10.27 25.53
N PHE A 296 -15.20 -9.12 25.43
CA PHE A 296 -16.45 -8.88 26.16
C PHE A 296 -17.56 -9.86 25.76
N ASN A 297 -17.64 -10.20 24.48
CA ASN A 297 -18.60 -11.20 23.99
C ASN A 297 -18.37 -12.56 24.64
N ILE A 298 -17.10 -13.03 24.71
CA ILE A 298 -16.73 -14.29 25.35
C ILE A 298 -17.07 -14.25 26.86
N ILE A 299 -16.72 -13.16 27.55
CA ILE A 299 -17.00 -12.99 29.00
C ILE A 299 -18.50 -13.06 29.25
N SER A 300 -19.30 -12.30 28.52
CA SER A 300 -20.76 -12.23 28.66
C SER A 300 -21.40 -13.57 28.40
N ALA A 301 -21.00 -14.26 27.33
CA ALA A 301 -21.50 -15.57 26.99
C ALA A 301 -21.18 -16.62 28.09
N LEU A 302 -19.95 -16.65 28.60
CA LEU A 302 -19.56 -17.59 29.64
C LEU A 302 -20.25 -17.28 30.96
N ILE A 303 -20.44 -16.03 31.36
CA ILE A 303 -21.20 -15.67 32.56
C ILE A 303 -22.63 -16.21 32.45
N MET A 304 -23.26 -16.04 31.29
CA MET A 304 -24.61 -16.50 31.06
C MET A 304 -24.74 -18.04 31.11
N ILE A 305 -23.77 -18.72 30.47
CA ILE A 305 -23.70 -20.19 30.51
C ILE A 305 -23.50 -20.67 31.96
N VAL A 306 -22.63 -20.03 32.75
CA VAL A 306 -22.40 -20.34 34.16
C VAL A 306 -23.68 -20.19 34.96
N MET A 307 -24.44 -19.10 34.75
CA MET A 307 -25.73 -18.90 35.43
C MET A 307 -26.75 -19.97 35.10
N GLU A 308 -26.87 -20.38 33.86
CA GLU A 308 -27.79 -21.42 33.42
C GLU A 308 -27.38 -22.82 33.91
N LYS A 309 -26.06 -23.05 34.04
CA LYS A 309 -25.51 -24.34 34.52
C LYS A 309 -25.30 -24.40 36.03
N ASN A 310 -25.88 -23.46 36.78
CA ASN A 310 -25.67 -23.35 38.21
C ASN A 310 -26.03 -24.64 38.98
N LYS A 311 -27.16 -25.29 38.60
CA LYS A 311 -27.57 -26.59 39.19
C LYS A 311 -26.59 -27.72 38.83
N ASP A 312 -26.14 -27.79 37.58
CA ASP A 312 -25.19 -28.80 37.13
C ASP A 312 -23.84 -28.65 37.88
N ILE A 313 -23.38 -27.41 38.10
CA ILE A 313 -22.18 -27.10 38.89
C ILE A 313 -22.36 -27.56 40.36
N ALA A 314 -23.51 -27.32 40.98
CA ALA A 314 -23.80 -27.72 42.34
C ALA A 314 -23.76 -29.27 42.47
N ILE A 315 -24.39 -30.01 41.56
CA ILE A 315 -24.37 -31.45 41.51
C ILE A 315 -22.93 -31.98 41.38
N LEU A 316 -22.11 -31.42 40.46
CA LEU A 316 -20.73 -31.85 40.31
C LEU A 316 -19.90 -31.61 41.57
N LYS A 317 -20.12 -30.50 42.29
CA LYS A 317 -19.46 -30.24 43.58
C LYS A 317 -19.88 -31.19 44.69
N THR A 318 -21.16 -31.54 44.76
CA THR A 318 -21.64 -32.54 45.75
C THR A 318 -21.11 -33.94 45.45
N MET A 319 -20.79 -34.25 44.18
CA MET A 319 -20.13 -35.48 43.75
C MET A 319 -18.60 -35.45 43.99
N GLY A 320 -18.02 -34.36 44.50
CA GLY A 320 -16.62 -34.27 44.87
C GLY A 320 -15.73 -33.49 43.90
N ALA A 321 -16.30 -32.82 42.88
CA ALA A 321 -15.52 -31.95 41.98
C ALA A 321 -14.93 -30.74 42.75
N THR A 322 -13.61 -30.54 42.58
CA THR A 322 -12.92 -29.42 43.23
C THR A 322 -13.18 -28.10 42.50
N ARG A 323 -12.87 -26.96 43.17
CA ARG A 323 -12.93 -25.65 42.55
C ARG A 323 -12.08 -25.58 41.28
N LYS A 324 -10.91 -26.21 41.27
CA LYS A 324 -10.02 -26.26 40.12
C LYS A 324 -10.63 -27.00 38.92
N ASP A 325 -11.37 -28.06 39.17
CA ASP A 325 -12.00 -28.88 38.14
C ASP A 325 -13.15 -28.08 37.45
N ILE A 326 -13.99 -27.42 38.25
CA ILE A 326 -15.03 -26.53 37.72
C ILE A 326 -14.40 -25.41 36.88
N MET A 327 -13.34 -24.79 37.39
CA MET A 327 -12.62 -23.75 36.64
C MET A 327 -12.08 -24.27 35.30
N LYS A 328 -11.46 -25.44 35.26
CA LYS A 328 -10.96 -26.06 34.02
C LYS A 328 -12.07 -26.35 33.02
N ILE A 329 -13.26 -26.84 33.48
CA ILE A 329 -14.40 -27.13 32.59
C ILE A 329 -14.79 -25.86 31.78
N PHE A 330 -14.93 -24.73 32.44
CA PHE A 330 -15.33 -23.47 31.77
C PHE A 330 -14.20 -22.83 30.98
N ILE A 331 -12.93 -22.99 31.39
CA ILE A 331 -11.77 -22.58 30.58
C ILE A 331 -11.72 -23.38 29.27
N PHE A 332 -11.85 -24.73 29.35
CA PHE A 332 -11.90 -25.57 28.14
C PHE A 332 -13.08 -25.21 27.24
N GLN A 333 -14.24 -24.91 27.81
CA GLN A 333 -15.41 -24.50 27.04
C GLN A 333 -15.15 -23.20 26.25
N GLY A 334 -14.61 -22.19 26.89
CA GLY A 334 -14.28 -20.94 26.21
C GLY A 334 -13.15 -21.10 25.19
N LEU A 335 -12.13 -21.92 25.49
CA LEU A 335 -11.07 -22.24 24.51
C LEU A 335 -11.61 -22.97 23.27
N ILE A 336 -12.57 -23.89 23.43
CA ILE A 336 -13.18 -24.58 22.29
C ILE A 336 -13.97 -23.59 21.42
N VAL A 337 -14.77 -22.72 22.06
CA VAL A 337 -15.51 -21.65 21.34
C VAL A 337 -14.54 -20.72 20.61
N GLY A 338 -13.49 -20.29 21.32
CA GLY A 338 -12.43 -19.44 20.73
C GLY A 338 -11.72 -20.12 19.56
N ALA A 339 -11.32 -21.37 19.72
CA ALA A 339 -10.62 -22.14 18.68
C ALA A 339 -11.51 -22.37 17.44
N LEU A 340 -12.80 -22.75 17.64
CA LEU A 340 -13.75 -22.93 16.53
C LEU A 340 -14.00 -21.61 15.78
N GLY A 341 -14.25 -20.52 16.51
CA GLY A 341 -14.44 -19.20 15.90
C GLY A 341 -13.21 -18.72 15.14
N THR A 342 -12.01 -18.90 15.73
CA THR A 342 -10.73 -18.56 15.09
C THR A 342 -10.47 -19.39 13.84
N LEU A 343 -10.68 -20.71 13.91
CA LEU A 343 -10.49 -21.60 12.76
C LEU A 343 -11.41 -21.23 11.58
N LEU A 344 -12.69 -21.08 11.87
CA LEU A 344 -13.68 -20.71 10.84
C LEU A 344 -13.39 -19.31 10.29
N GLY A 345 -13.07 -18.35 11.17
CA GLY A 345 -12.71 -16.99 10.77
C GLY A 345 -11.44 -16.93 9.93
N CYS A 346 -10.44 -17.74 10.27
CA CYS A 346 -9.21 -17.86 9.50
C CYS A 346 -9.47 -18.45 8.10
N LEU A 347 -10.24 -19.55 8.02
CA LEU A 347 -10.59 -20.16 6.73
C LEU A 347 -11.37 -19.19 5.83
N ALA A 348 -12.38 -18.52 6.36
CA ALA A 348 -13.16 -17.55 5.60
C ALA A 348 -12.35 -16.30 5.24
N GLY A 349 -11.60 -15.74 6.20
CA GLY A 349 -10.77 -14.56 5.97
C GLY A 349 -9.70 -14.81 4.91
N LEU A 350 -8.98 -15.94 4.97
CA LEU A 350 -8.02 -16.32 3.95
C LEU A 350 -8.67 -16.57 2.58
N SER A 351 -9.81 -17.27 2.57
CA SER A 351 -10.54 -17.53 1.32
C SER A 351 -10.95 -16.23 0.62
N VAL A 352 -11.47 -15.25 1.38
CA VAL A 352 -11.84 -13.94 0.84
C VAL A 352 -10.60 -13.15 0.43
N ALA A 353 -9.56 -13.09 1.26
CA ALA A 353 -8.35 -12.33 0.98
C ALA A 353 -7.63 -12.84 -0.29
N LEU A 354 -7.52 -14.15 -0.46
CA LEU A 354 -6.88 -14.76 -1.63
C LEU A 354 -7.69 -14.60 -2.94
N ASN A 355 -9.01 -14.43 -2.83
CA ASN A 355 -9.90 -14.27 -3.98
C ASN A 355 -10.50 -12.87 -4.10
N LEU A 356 -9.92 -11.88 -3.41
CA LEU A 356 -10.50 -10.55 -3.30
C LEU A 356 -10.68 -9.87 -4.66
N GLU A 357 -9.73 -10.04 -5.57
CA GLU A 357 -9.79 -9.51 -6.93
C GLU A 357 -10.95 -10.10 -7.73
N ALA A 358 -11.15 -11.41 -7.67
CA ALA A 358 -12.27 -12.07 -8.33
C ALA A 358 -13.61 -11.65 -7.72
N LEU A 359 -13.65 -11.49 -6.39
CA LEU A 359 -14.83 -11.04 -5.66
C LEU A 359 -15.17 -9.58 -5.99
N SER A 360 -14.19 -8.69 -6.04
CA SER A 360 -14.40 -7.28 -6.41
C SER A 360 -14.95 -7.15 -7.84
N ARG A 361 -14.35 -7.84 -8.80
CA ARG A 361 -14.87 -7.88 -10.19
C ARG A 361 -16.30 -8.43 -10.27
N PHE A 362 -16.62 -9.43 -9.47
CA PHE A 362 -17.98 -9.98 -9.40
C PHE A 362 -18.98 -8.96 -8.86
N VAL A 363 -18.62 -8.25 -7.78
CA VAL A 363 -19.46 -7.18 -7.19
C VAL A 363 -19.63 -6.03 -8.17
N GLU A 364 -18.54 -5.56 -8.82
CA GLU A 364 -18.60 -4.52 -9.85
C GLU A 364 -19.53 -4.88 -11.01
N LYS A 365 -19.51 -6.16 -11.43
CA LYS A 365 -20.41 -6.64 -12.50
C LYS A 365 -21.88 -6.64 -12.09
N ILE A 366 -22.19 -6.94 -10.82
CA ILE A 366 -23.57 -6.97 -10.32
C ILE A 366 -24.12 -5.56 -10.14
N PHE A 367 -23.33 -4.68 -9.51
CA PHE A 367 -23.79 -3.34 -9.12
C PHE A 367 -23.54 -2.28 -10.20
N GLY A 368 -22.76 -2.56 -11.25
CA GLY A 368 -22.55 -1.66 -12.38
C GLY A 368 -21.67 -0.44 -12.09
N PHE A 369 -20.97 -0.41 -10.94
CA PHE A 369 -20.01 0.65 -10.60
C PHE A 369 -18.64 0.06 -10.27
N LYS A 370 -17.56 0.83 -10.52
CA LYS A 370 -16.21 0.45 -10.11
C LYS A 370 -15.99 0.78 -8.64
N ILE A 371 -15.55 -0.20 -7.85
CA ILE A 371 -15.25 -0.02 -6.42
C ILE A 371 -14.07 0.93 -6.25
N LEU A 372 -13.05 0.81 -7.11
CA LEU A 372 -11.87 1.66 -7.14
C LEU A 372 -11.73 2.33 -8.52
N PRO A 373 -12.29 3.54 -8.71
CA PRO A 373 -11.96 4.33 -9.89
C PRO A 373 -10.46 4.67 -9.89
N GLY A 374 -9.74 4.28 -10.94
CA GLY A 374 -8.28 4.44 -11.03
C GLY A 374 -7.81 5.90 -10.98
N ASP A 375 -8.66 6.83 -11.36
CA ASP A 375 -8.49 8.27 -11.31
C ASP A 375 -8.53 8.86 -9.87
N VAL A 376 -9.16 8.16 -8.92
CA VAL A 376 -9.27 8.60 -7.53
C VAL A 376 -8.26 7.89 -6.62
N TYR A 377 -8.11 6.57 -6.82
CA TYR A 377 -7.32 5.73 -5.90
C TYR A 377 -5.95 5.32 -6.43
N TYR A 378 -5.56 5.78 -7.63
CA TYR A 378 -4.28 5.46 -8.29
C TYR A 378 -4.04 3.95 -8.54
N LEU A 379 -5.08 3.12 -8.32
CA LEU A 379 -5.04 1.66 -8.43
C LEU A 379 -6.16 1.17 -9.35
N SER A 380 -5.85 0.26 -10.23
CA SER A 380 -6.82 -0.32 -11.16
C SER A 380 -7.57 -1.52 -10.57
N GLU A 381 -7.02 -2.14 -9.53
CA GLU A 381 -7.51 -3.37 -8.89
C GLU A 381 -7.28 -3.30 -7.38
N LEU A 382 -8.10 -4.02 -6.60
CA LEU A 382 -7.94 -4.14 -5.14
C LEU A 382 -6.76 -5.07 -4.84
N PRO A 383 -5.59 -4.54 -4.45
CA PRO A 383 -4.47 -5.38 -4.12
C PRO A 383 -4.73 -6.09 -2.79
N SER A 384 -4.45 -7.38 -2.73
CA SER A 384 -4.49 -8.16 -1.50
C SER A 384 -3.24 -9.00 -1.40
N GLN A 385 -2.51 -8.83 -0.29
CA GLN A 385 -1.33 -9.64 -0.02
C GLN A 385 -1.42 -10.26 1.36
N VAL A 386 -1.54 -11.58 1.40
CA VAL A 386 -1.58 -12.33 2.65
C VAL A 386 -0.17 -12.55 3.16
N ASN A 387 0.12 -12.01 4.34
CA ASN A 387 1.33 -12.31 5.09
C ASN A 387 1.00 -13.38 6.14
N TYR A 388 1.54 -14.59 5.98
CA TYR A 388 1.30 -15.71 6.90
C TYR A 388 1.80 -15.45 8.33
N GLY A 389 2.79 -14.56 8.51
CA GLY A 389 3.25 -14.11 9.82
C GLY A 389 2.16 -13.35 10.58
N ASP A 390 1.47 -12.43 9.91
CA ASP A 390 0.38 -11.64 10.49
C ASP A 390 -0.81 -12.55 10.83
N VAL A 391 -1.15 -13.50 9.96
CA VAL A 391 -2.18 -14.52 10.24
C VAL A 391 -1.85 -15.33 11.48
N GLY A 392 -0.58 -15.75 11.64
CA GLY A 392 -0.10 -16.44 12.84
C GLY A 392 -0.27 -15.61 14.11
N ILE A 393 0.06 -14.32 14.06
CA ILE A 393 -0.11 -13.39 15.19
C ILE A 393 -1.60 -13.22 15.53
N ILE A 394 -2.48 -13.12 14.54
CA ILE A 394 -3.93 -13.01 14.76
C ILE A 394 -4.46 -14.27 15.45
N ILE A 395 -4.08 -15.46 14.98
CA ILE A 395 -4.52 -16.73 15.57
C ILE A 395 -4.06 -16.84 17.02
N LEU A 396 -2.77 -16.61 17.29
CA LEU A 396 -2.20 -16.67 18.63
C LEU A 396 -2.82 -15.62 19.55
N GLY A 397 -2.97 -14.40 19.08
CA GLY A 397 -3.58 -13.30 19.81
C GLY A 397 -5.04 -13.61 20.18
N THR A 398 -5.83 -14.10 19.24
CA THR A 398 -7.24 -14.45 19.46
C THR A 398 -7.38 -15.59 20.47
N LEU A 399 -6.55 -16.64 20.37
CA LEU A 399 -6.56 -17.74 21.33
C LEU A 399 -6.14 -17.28 22.72
N LEU A 400 -5.13 -16.42 22.83
CA LEU A 400 -4.69 -15.84 24.10
C LEU A 400 -5.79 -15.00 24.74
N ILE A 401 -6.46 -14.15 23.95
CA ILE A 401 -7.56 -13.31 24.43
C ILE A 401 -8.74 -14.18 24.84
N SER A 402 -9.08 -15.20 24.06
CA SER A 402 -10.11 -16.18 24.41
C SER A 402 -9.79 -16.84 25.76
N PHE A 403 -8.55 -17.26 25.98
CA PHE A 403 -8.11 -17.83 27.25
C PHE A 403 -8.26 -16.82 28.40
N LEU A 404 -7.71 -15.61 28.27
CA LEU A 404 -7.77 -14.57 29.31
C LEU A 404 -9.22 -14.19 29.67
N SER A 405 -10.07 -14.06 28.65
CA SER A 405 -11.51 -13.73 28.83
C SER A 405 -12.27 -14.82 29.60
N THR A 406 -11.80 -16.08 29.57
CA THR A 406 -12.47 -17.18 30.27
C THR A 406 -12.12 -17.21 31.78
N ILE A 407 -11.02 -16.61 32.19
CA ILE A 407 -10.52 -16.72 33.59
C ILE A 407 -11.53 -16.21 34.60
N TYR A 408 -12.03 -14.98 34.38
CA TYR A 408 -12.96 -14.36 35.32
C TYR A 408 -14.30 -15.12 35.46
N PRO A 409 -15.02 -15.47 34.39
CA PRO A 409 -16.24 -16.27 34.49
C PRO A 409 -16.03 -17.63 35.13
N SER A 410 -14.94 -18.33 34.78
CA SER A 410 -14.58 -19.64 35.30
C SER A 410 -14.27 -19.60 36.82
N TRP A 411 -13.55 -18.55 37.24
CA TRP A 411 -13.28 -18.31 38.66
C TRP A 411 -14.58 -18.06 39.43
N ARG A 412 -15.49 -17.26 38.91
CA ARG A 412 -16.80 -17.01 39.50
C ARG A 412 -17.62 -18.30 39.60
N ALA A 413 -17.66 -19.13 38.54
CA ALA A 413 -18.31 -20.44 38.53
C ALA A 413 -17.75 -21.37 39.61
N SER A 414 -16.43 -21.36 39.84
CA SER A 414 -15.76 -22.20 40.85
C SER A 414 -16.12 -21.85 42.27
N ARG A 415 -16.60 -20.63 42.54
CA ARG A 415 -16.98 -20.15 43.88
C ARG A 415 -18.46 -20.30 44.23
N LEU A 416 -19.28 -20.77 43.30
CA LEU A 416 -20.72 -21.00 43.59
C LEU A 416 -20.91 -21.96 44.74
N ASP A 417 -21.82 -21.57 45.67
CA ASP A 417 -22.20 -22.41 46.81
C ASP A 417 -23.23 -23.43 46.37
N PRO A 418 -22.96 -24.76 46.55
CA PRO A 418 -23.89 -25.80 46.16
C PRO A 418 -25.21 -25.76 46.96
N VAL A 419 -25.18 -25.26 48.22
CA VAL A 419 -26.37 -25.20 49.06
C VAL A 419 -27.33 -24.11 48.56
N GLU A 420 -26.84 -22.93 48.21
CA GLU A 420 -27.68 -21.88 47.64
C GLU A 420 -28.25 -22.28 46.28
N ALA A 421 -27.43 -22.91 45.42
CA ALA A 421 -27.85 -23.28 44.05
C ALA A 421 -28.92 -24.41 44.04
N LEU A 422 -29.00 -25.24 45.06
CA LEU A 422 -30.00 -26.29 45.16
C LEU A 422 -31.24 -25.88 45.97
N ARG A 423 -31.17 -24.82 46.78
CA ARG A 423 -32.24 -24.34 47.66
C ARG A 423 -33.32 -23.50 46.93
N TYR A 424 -32.95 -22.84 45.87
CA TYR A 424 -33.89 -22.01 45.09
C TYR A 424 -34.59 -22.87 44.03
N GLU A 425 -35.74 -23.42 44.39
CA GLU A 425 -36.84 -23.77 43.49
C GLU A 425 -37.93 -22.71 43.57
#